data_87a7843709bfb83b7fa1efd2d826e68a
#
_entry.id   87a7843709bfb83b7fa1efd2d826e68a
#
_cell.length_a   1.000
_cell.length_b   1.000
_cell.length_c   1.000
_cell.angle_alpha   90.00
_cell.angle_beta   90.00
_cell.angle_gamma   90.00
#
_symmetry.space_group_name_H-M   'P 1'
#
loop_
_entity.id
_entity.type
_entity.pdbx_description
1 polymer ?
#
loop_
_entity_poly.entity_id
_entity_poly.type
_entity_poly.pdbx_seq_one_letter_code
_entity_poly.pdbx_strand_id
1 'polypeptide(L)'
;MNNSFVAVGDVMVDVTASGASHGAQISLAPGGSAVNAAIWATIAGADATVVGRVGDDLSGRALRAELQERGVRTDLSIDLEAATGTFLVVDGEIRADRGANARFSPDDLPDVLEADVVLVSGYLPGPTVAAALERAQGPWVALAPAFLDPLPPGANAILVDDVEARRITGAAPEEAARLLGERFRLACVTRGADGAVAVLDGRLETARPEPVDGAGRVGAGDAFAAGLLVALTRGADLRDALEAGCTLGATVAAGVTS
;
A
#
# COMPACT_ATOMS: atom_id res chain seq x y z
N MET A 1 11.88 -2.88 20.52
CA MET A 1 10.45 -2.56 20.32
C MET A 1 10.04 -3.31 19.06
N ASN A 2 8.98 -4.12 19.12
CA ASN A 2 8.47 -4.78 17.92
C ASN A 2 7.83 -3.70 17.05
N ASN A 3 8.36 -3.48 15.84
CA ASN A 3 7.76 -2.57 14.86
C ASN A 3 6.55 -3.28 14.24
N SER A 4 5.38 -3.09 14.82
CA SER A 4 4.14 -3.66 14.30
C SER A 4 3.59 -2.82 13.14
N PHE A 5 3.16 -3.50 12.07
CA PHE A 5 2.61 -2.86 10.88
C PHE A 5 1.30 -3.56 10.47
N VAL A 6 0.21 -2.84 10.45
CA VAL A 6 -1.09 -3.34 9.97
C VAL A 6 -1.42 -2.65 8.64
N ALA A 7 -1.61 -3.44 7.60
CA ALA A 7 -2.07 -2.97 6.29
C ALA A 7 -3.53 -3.39 6.09
N VAL A 8 -4.42 -2.43 5.90
CA VAL A 8 -5.86 -2.65 5.64
C VAL A 8 -6.14 -2.31 4.18
N GLY A 9 -6.54 -3.29 3.39
CA GLY A 9 -6.78 -3.02 1.97
C GLY A 9 -7.05 -4.25 1.11
N ASP A 10 -6.88 -4.07 -0.20
CA ASP A 10 -7.12 -5.11 -1.19
C ASP A 10 -6.12 -6.28 -1.02
N VAL A 11 -6.68 -7.49 -1.09
CA VAL A 11 -5.97 -8.77 -1.12
C VAL A 11 -6.34 -9.48 -2.40
N MET A 12 -5.38 -9.62 -3.33
CA MET A 12 -5.63 -10.07 -4.69
C MET A 12 -4.56 -11.07 -5.13
N VAL A 13 -4.85 -11.81 -6.18
CA VAL A 13 -3.83 -12.53 -6.95
C VAL A 13 -3.46 -11.69 -8.15
N ASP A 14 -2.18 -11.37 -8.28
CA ASP A 14 -1.62 -10.77 -9.47
C ASP A 14 -1.24 -11.87 -10.47
N VAL A 15 -1.84 -11.82 -11.65
CA VAL A 15 -1.58 -12.73 -12.75
C VAL A 15 -0.94 -11.96 -13.90
N THR A 16 0.27 -12.34 -14.26
CA THR A 16 0.94 -11.76 -15.43
C THR A 16 1.08 -12.82 -16.51
N ALA A 17 0.64 -12.50 -17.72
CA ALA A 17 0.76 -13.37 -18.88
C ALA A 17 1.41 -12.63 -20.04
N SER A 18 2.35 -13.28 -20.74
CA SER A 18 2.99 -12.77 -21.95
C SER A 18 3.24 -13.88 -22.95
N GLY A 19 3.29 -13.54 -24.25
CA GLY A 19 3.46 -14.49 -25.32
C GLY A 19 2.14 -15.11 -25.82
N ALA A 20 2.22 -15.90 -26.87
CA ALA A 20 1.06 -16.40 -27.59
C ALA A 20 0.79 -17.89 -27.34
N SER A 21 -0.49 -18.25 -27.23
CA SER A 21 -0.98 -19.64 -27.22
C SER A 21 -0.27 -20.54 -26.18
N HIS A 22 0.11 -21.74 -26.62
CA HIS A 22 0.73 -22.75 -25.74
C HIS A 22 2.17 -22.45 -25.33
N GLY A 23 2.77 -21.35 -25.82
CA GLY A 23 4.11 -20.87 -25.41
C GLY A 23 4.06 -19.67 -24.45
N ALA A 24 2.89 -19.30 -23.93
CA ALA A 24 2.75 -18.19 -23.01
C ALA A 24 3.48 -18.47 -21.69
N GLN A 25 4.11 -17.43 -21.15
CA GLN A 25 4.63 -17.42 -19.78
C GLN A 25 3.56 -16.81 -18.88
N ILE A 26 3.19 -17.54 -17.82
CA ILE A 26 2.20 -17.10 -16.85
C ILE A 26 2.83 -17.17 -15.45
N SER A 27 2.74 -16.08 -14.70
CA SER A 27 3.14 -16.02 -13.31
C SER A 27 1.97 -15.58 -12.43
N LEU A 28 1.94 -16.12 -11.23
CA LEU A 28 1.00 -15.73 -10.18
C LEU A 28 1.80 -15.26 -8.97
N ALA A 29 1.35 -14.18 -8.36
CA ALA A 29 1.96 -13.63 -7.17
C ALA A 29 0.88 -13.06 -6.22
N PRO A 30 1.17 -12.96 -4.92
CA PRO A 30 0.36 -12.14 -4.03
C PRO A 30 0.35 -10.70 -4.53
N GLY A 31 -0.83 -10.05 -4.46
CA GLY A 31 -1.02 -8.68 -4.91
C GLY A 31 -2.11 -7.97 -4.13
N GLY A 32 -2.36 -6.72 -4.52
CA GLY A 32 -3.20 -5.79 -3.79
C GLY A 32 -2.39 -4.88 -2.86
N SER A 33 -2.83 -3.65 -2.68
CA SER A 33 -2.05 -2.61 -1.99
C SER A 33 -1.69 -2.98 -0.55
N ALA A 34 -2.62 -3.59 0.21
CA ALA A 34 -2.33 -4.02 1.58
C ALA A 34 -1.32 -5.18 1.63
N VAL A 35 -1.44 -6.12 0.71
CA VAL A 35 -0.53 -7.26 0.59
C VAL A 35 0.88 -6.77 0.25
N ASN A 36 1.01 -5.93 -0.77
CA ASN A 36 2.31 -5.37 -1.18
C ASN A 36 2.94 -4.60 -0.01
N ALA A 37 2.20 -3.70 0.64
CA ALA A 37 2.71 -2.93 1.76
C ALA A 37 3.17 -3.82 2.93
N ALA A 38 2.41 -4.86 3.28
CA ALA A 38 2.75 -5.77 4.38
C ALA A 38 3.99 -6.63 4.07
N ILE A 39 4.11 -7.16 2.85
CA ILE A 39 5.28 -7.91 2.42
C ILE A 39 6.54 -7.02 2.52
N TRP A 40 6.47 -5.80 1.98
CA TRP A 40 7.61 -4.88 2.01
C TRP A 40 7.90 -4.35 3.41
N ALA A 41 6.89 -4.20 4.28
CA ALA A 41 7.10 -3.90 5.69
C ALA A 41 7.83 -5.04 6.41
N THR A 42 7.50 -6.30 6.09
CA THR A 42 8.22 -7.48 6.62
C THR A 42 9.66 -7.50 6.14
N ILE A 43 9.93 -7.23 4.85
CA ILE A 43 11.28 -7.10 4.30
C ILE A 43 12.05 -5.96 4.97
N ALA A 44 11.38 -4.84 5.26
CA ALA A 44 11.95 -3.74 6.05
C ALA A 44 12.14 -4.11 7.54
N GLY A 45 11.74 -5.30 7.97
CA GLY A 45 11.91 -5.84 9.32
C GLY A 45 10.83 -5.41 10.31
N ALA A 46 9.63 -5.13 9.85
CA ALA A 46 8.45 -4.98 10.69
C ALA A 46 7.73 -6.33 10.88
N ASP A 47 6.91 -6.40 11.93
CA ASP A 47 6.00 -7.51 12.19
C ASP A 47 4.63 -7.18 11.57
N ALA A 48 4.45 -7.59 10.29
CA ALA A 48 3.35 -7.13 9.48
C ALA A 48 2.11 -8.04 9.50
N THR A 49 0.94 -7.43 9.48
CA THR A 49 -0.37 -8.09 9.37
C THR A 49 -1.18 -7.46 8.24
N VAL A 50 -1.78 -8.29 7.40
CA VAL A 50 -2.78 -7.87 6.40
C VAL A 50 -4.17 -8.07 6.94
N VAL A 51 -5.00 -7.04 6.86
CA VAL A 51 -6.44 -7.06 7.14
C VAL A 51 -7.19 -6.82 5.83
N GLY A 52 -8.06 -7.76 5.45
CA GLY A 52 -8.75 -7.70 4.16
C GLY A 52 -9.82 -8.76 4.01
N ARG A 53 -10.27 -8.99 2.76
CA ARG A 53 -11.29 -9.98 2.45
C ARG A 53 -10.93 -10.77 1.20
N VAL A 54 -11.09 -12.10 1.27
CA VAL A 54 -10.83 -13.04 0.16
C VAL A 54 -12.03 -13.98 -0.01
N GLY A 55 -12.12 -14.61 -1.17
CA GLY A 55 -13.13 -15.65 -1.42
C GLY A 55 -12.76 -16.99 -0.76
N ASP A 56 -13.77 -17.86 -0.54
CA ASP A 56 -13.55 -19.26 -0.20
C ASP A 56 -13.20 -20.08 -1.44
N ASP A 57 -12.09 -19.76 -2.08
CA ASP A 57 -11.65 -20.37 -3.32
C ASP A 57 -10.16 -20.79 -3.26
N LEU A 58 -9.67 -21.35 -4.39
CA LEU A 58 -8.28 -21.78 -4.50
C LEU A 58 -7.31 -20.61 -4.31
N SER A 59 -7.64 -19.45 -4.89
CA SER A 59 -6.81 -18.25 -4.85
C SER A 59 -6.70 -17.70 -3.42
N GLY A 60 -7.81 -17.61 -2.70
CA GLY A 60 -7.82 -17.14 -1.31
C GLY A 60 -7.02 -18.06 -0.37
N ARG A 61 -7.13 -19.38 -0.57
CA ARG A 61 -6.33 -20.35 0.20
C ARG A 61 -4.84 -20.25 -0.14
N ALA A 62 -4.48 -20.13 -1.41
CA ALA A 62 -3.09 -20.00 -1.85
C ALA A 62 -2.45 -18.71 -1.32
N LEU A 63 -3.15 -17.58 -1.40
CA LEU A 63 -2.67 -16.29 -0.86
C LEU A 63 -2.36 -16.37 0.64
N ARG A 64 -3.27 -16.97 1.43
CA ARG A 64 -3.05 -17.11 2.87
C ARG A 64 -1.80 -17.95 3.18
N ALA A 65 -1.60 -19.06 2.47
CA ALA A 65 -0.43 -19.89 2.62
C ALA A 65 0.86 -19.14 2.24
N GLU A 66 0.87 -18.50 1.09
CA GLU A 66 2.02 -17.74 0.59
C GLU A 66 2.40 -16.58 1.51
N LEU A 67 1.42 -15.83 2.02
CA LEU A 67 1.67 -14.74 2.95
C LEU A 67 2.27 -15.25 4.26
N GLN A 68 1.80 -16.39 4.76
CA GLN A 68 2.36 -17.02 5.94
C GLN A 68 3.82 -17.48 5.72
N GLU A 69 4.14 -18.05 4.56
CA GLU A 69 5.51 -18.43 4.19
C GLU A 69 6.45 -17.22 4.11
N ARG A 70 5.93 -16.06 3.72
CA ARG A 70 6.66 -14.77 3.70
C ARG A 70 6.74 -14.09 5.07
N GLY A 71 6.21 -14.69 6.13
CA GLY A 71 6.22 -14.13 7.47
C GLY A 71 5.20 -13.03 7.72
N VAL A 72 4.22 -12.87 6.82
CA VAL A 72 3.12 -11.90 6.96
C VAL A 72 1.95 -12.57 7.67
N ARG A 73 1.48 -12.00 8.77
CA ARG A 73 0.25 -12.44 9.43
C ARG A 73 -0.97 -11.98 8.63
N THR A 74 -2.04 -12.76 8.71
CA THR A 74 -3.28 -12.46 7.99
C THR A 74 -4.47 -12.46 8.95
N ASP A 75 -5.27 -11.42 8.88
CA ASP A 75 -6.61 -11.31 9.47
C ASP A 75 -7.60 -11.05 8.32
N LEU A 76 -8.06 -12.14 7.71
CA LEU A 76 -8.84 -12.10 6.47
C LEU A 76 -10.25 -12.66 6.68
N SER A 77 -11.24 -11.83 6.39
CA SER A 77 -12.62 -12.27 6.25
C SER A 77 -12.79 -13.14 5.00
N ILE A 78 -13.63 -14.16 5.10
CA ILE A 78 -13.90 -15.10 4.01
C ILE A 78 -15.26 -14.82 3.39
N ASP A 79 -15.30 -14.50 2.10
CA ASP A 79 -16.51 -14.35 1.33
C ASP A 79 -16.92 -15.73 0.74
N LEU A 80 -18.14 -16.18 1.04
CA LEU A 80 -18.65 -17.46 0.55
C LEU A 80 -19.32 -17.36 -0.84
N GLU A 81 -19.52 -16.14 -1.35
CA GLU A 81 -20.26 -15.89 -2.59
C GLU A 81 -19.39 -15.24 -3.67
N ALA A 82 -18.45 -14.36 -3.28
CA ALA A 82 -17.54 -13.69 -4.21
C ALA A 82 -16.19 -14.39 -4.28
N ALA A 83 -15.61 -14.42 -5.47
CA ALA A 83 -14.24 -14.92 -5.66
C ALA A 83 -13.20 -13.97 -5.07
N THR A 84 -12.03 -14.48 -4.78
CA THR A 84 -10.84 -13.67 -4.44
C THR A 84 -10.51 -12.70 -5.57
N GLY A 85 -10.17 -11.46 -5.24
CA GLY A 85 -9.81 -10.45 -6.23
C GLY A 85 -8.62 -10.88 -7.10
N THR A 86 -8.65 -10.48 -8.37
CA THR A 86 -7.61 -10.80 -9.35
C THR A 86 -7.20 -9.55 -10.11
N PHE A 87 -5.89 -9.30 -10.18
CA PHE A 87 -5.29 -8.29 -11.02
C PHE A 87 -4.55 -8.99 -12.16
N LEU A 88 -4.99 -8.75 -13.40
CA LEU A 88 -4.49 -9.46 -14.57
C LEU A 88 -3.76 -8.48 -15.49
N VAL A 89 -2.53 -8.83 -15.87
CA VAL A 89 -1.74 -8.14 -16.90
C VAL A 89 -1.49 -9.13 -18.04
N VAL A 90 -2.02 -8.85 -19.22
CA VAL A 90 -1.80 -9.65 -20.43
C VAL A 90 -1.20 -8.74 -21.50
N ASP A 91 0.02 -9.05 -21.94
CA ASP A 91 0.75 -8.27 -22.95
C ASP A 91 0.74 -6.74 -22.67
N GLY A 92 0.80 -6.36 -21.38
CA GLY A 92 0.78 -4.98 -20.92
C GLY A 92 -0.61 -4.37 -20.72
N GLU A 93 -1.68 -5.06 -21.10
CA GLU A 93 -3.06 -4.63 -20.79
C GLU A 93 -3.49 -5.06 -19.38
N ILE A 94 -4.03 -4.11 -18.63
CA ILE A 94 -4.47 -4.33 -17.25
C ILE A 94 -5.97 -4.57 -17.19
N ARG A 95 -6.37 -5.57 -16.41
CA ARG A 95 -7.74 -5.84 -15.99
C ARG A 95 -7.75 -6.18 -14.49
N ALA A 96 -8.71 -5.64 -13.76
CA ALA A 96 -8.86 -5.92 -12.33
C ALA A 96 -10.30 -6.36 -12.05
N ASP A 97 -10.44 -7.52 -11.45
CA ASP A 97 -11.66 -7.95 -10.79
C ASP A 97 -11.44 -7.83 -9.27
N ARG A 98 -12.17 -6.95 -8.63
CA ARG A 98 -12.02 -6.72 -7.20
C ARG A 98 -12.57 -7.87 -6.35
N GLY A 99 -13.48 -8.68 -6.90
CA GLY A 99 -14.05 -9.83 -6.20
C GLY A 99 -14.50 -9.51 -4.77
N ALA A 100 -14.08 -10.31 -3.80
CA ALA A 100 -14.39 -10.15 -2.39
C ALA A 100 -13.98 -8.78 -1.80
N ASN A 101 -12.94 -8.13 -2.33
CA ASN A 101 -12.52 -6.81 -1.84
C ASN A 101 -13.61 -5.74 -2.04
N ALA A 102 -14.42 -5.85 -3.11
CA ALA A 102 -15.54 -4.93 -3.35
C ALA A 102 -16.65 -5.05 -2.29
N ARG A 103 -16.69 -6.15 -1.56
CA ARG A 103 -17.67 -6.47 -0.51
C ARG A 103 -17.10 -6.33 0.90
N PHE A 104 -15.83 -5.94 1.03
CA PHE A 104 -15.20 -5.72 2.32
C PHE A 104 -15.90 -4.55 3.04
N SER A 105 -16.50 -4.86 4.19
CA SER A 105 -17.39 -3.96 4.93
C SER A 105 -16.84 -3.62 6.31
N PRO A 106 -17.37 -2.61 7.01
CA PRO A 106 -16.99 -2.31 8.39
C PRO A 106 -17.17 -3.48 9.35
N ASP A 107 -18.11 -4.39 9.08
CA ASP A 107 -18.37 -5.55 9.93
C ASP A 107 -17.27 -6.63 9.82
N ASP A 108 -16.48 -6.57 8.78
CA ASP A 108 -15.35 -7.47 8.55
C ASP A 108 -14.06 -7.01 9.25
N LEU A 109 -14.02 -5.77 9.74
CA LEU A 109 -12.86 -5.20 10.41
C LEU A 109 -12.81 -5.61 11.88
N PRO A 110 -11.60 -5.85 12.46
CA PRO A 110 -11.43 -5.92 13.90
C PRO A 110 -11.99 -4.67 14.60
N ASP A 111 -12.43 -4.83 15.85
CA ASP A 111 -12.92 -3.70 16.67
C ASP A 111 -11.85 -2.63 16.90
N VAL A 112 -10.58 -3.05 16.97
CA VAL A 112 -9.41 -2.19 17.15
C VAL A 112 -8.30 -2.63 16.20
N LEU A 113 -7.69 -1.68 15.53
CA LEU A 113 -6.51 -1.85 14.67
C LEU A 113 -5.33 -1.17 15.36
N GLU A 114 -4.65 -1.89 16.26
CA GLU A 114 -3.54 -1.34 17.07
C GLU A 114 -2.18 -1.80 16.50
N ALA A 115 -1.34 -0.83 16.11
CA ALA A 115 0.02 -1.07 15.64
C ALA A 115 0.86 0.22 15.69
N ASP A 116 2.19 0.09 15.58
CA ASP A 116 3.07 1.25 15.38
C ASP A 116 2.76 1.98 14.07
N VAL A 117 2.31 1.23 13.06
CA VAL A 117 1.77 1.72 11.78
C VAL A 117 0.46 1.03 11.46
N VAL A 118 -0.59 1.79 11.18
CA VAL A 118 -1.80 1.31 10.50
C VAL A 118 -1.89 2.03 9.16
N LEU A 119 -1.70 1.32 8.06
CA LEU A 119 -1.83 1.85 6.70
C LEU A 119 -3.16 1.40 6.10
N VAL A 120 -4.01 2.35 5.73
CA VAL A 120 -5.32 2.09 5.12
C VAL A 120 -5.31 2.47 3.65
N SER A 121 -5.69 1.52 2.79
CA SER A 121 -5.82 1.71 1.36
C SER A 121 -7.16 2.33 0.98
N GLY A 122 -7.14 3.37 0.16
CA GLY A 122 -8.33 4.03 -0.38
C GLY A 122 -8.99 3.28 -1.54
N TYR A 123 -8.46 2.15 -1.96
CA TYR A 123 -9.13 1.29 -2.93
C TYR A 123 -10.34 0.56 -2.33
N LEU A 124 -10.44 0.46 -1.01
CA LEU A 124 -11.57 -0.15 -0.33
C LEU A 124 -12.87 0.67 -0.49
N PRO A 125 -14.05 0.07 -0.22
CA PRO A 125 -15.29 0.83 -0.11
C PRO A 125 -15.17 1.96 0.92
N GLY A 126 -15.64 3.16 0.58
CA GLY A 126 -15.50 4.37 1.43
C GLY A 126 -15.92 4.18 2.89
N PRO A 127 -17.08 3.52 3.18
CA PRO A 127 -17.48 3.23 4.56
C PRO A 127 -16.47 2.37 5.32
N THR A 128 -15.82 1.41 4.64
CA THR A 128 -14.79 0.53 5.24
C THR A 128 -13.52 1.31 5.54
N VAL A 129 -13.10 2.20 4.62
CA VAL A 129 -11.96 3.10 4.87
C VAL A 129 -12.21 3.99 6.09
N ALA A 130 -13.39 4.60 6.17
CA ALA A 130 -13.75 5.46 7.30
C ALA A 130 -13.72 4.70 8.63
N ALA A 131 -14.32 3.50 8.66
CA ALA A 131 -14.34 2.65 9.86
C ALA A 131 -12.93 2.16 10.24
N ALA A 132 -12.09 1.81 9.26
CA ALA A 132 -10.70 1.41 9.51
C ALA A 132 -9.89 2.54 10.15
N LEU A 133 -10.02 3.77 9.65
CA LEU A 133 -9.36 4.94 10.22
C LEU A 133 -9.89 5.30 11.62
N GLU A 134 -11.19 5.10 11.87
CA GLU A 134 -11.78 5.33 13.20
C GLU A 134 -11.27 4.32 14.24
N ARG A 135 -11.07 3.04 13.83
CA ARG A 135 -10.59 1.96 14.70
C ARG A 135 -9.08 1.91 14.84
N ALA A 136 -8.36 2.65 13.99
CA ALA A 136 -6.90 2.65 13.96
C ALA A 136 -6.31 3.37 15.19
N GLN A 137 -5.36 2.72 15.85
CA GLN A 137 -4.64 3.24 17.01
C GLN A 137 -3.14 3.03 16.83
N GLY A 138 -2.37 4.09 17.10
CA GLY A 138 -0.92 4.05 17.03
C GLY A 138 -0.30 5.38 16.64
N PRO A 139 1.04 5.45 16.67
CA PRO A 139 1.77 6.68 16.31
C PRO A 139 1.58 7.11 14.86
N TRP A 140 1.41 6.14 13.95
CA TRP A 140 1.21 6.38 12.53
C TRP A 140 -0.07 5.71 12.02
N VAL A 141 -1.09 6.52 11.77
CA VAL A 141 -2.31 6.13 11.06
C VAL A 141 -2.24 6.76 9.68
N ALA A 142 -1.87 5.98 8.69
CA ALA A 142 -1.57 6.42 7.34
C ALA A 142 -2.71 6.08 6.37
N LEU A 143 -3.02 7.01 5.47
CA LEU A 143 -3.96 6.82 4.37
C LEU A 143 -3.23 6.92 3.02
N ALA A 144 -3.40 5.90 2.17
CA ALA A 144 -3.12 5.96 0.74
C ALA A 144 -4.46 6.13 0.01
N PRO A 145 -4.86 7.35 -0.36
CA PRO A 145 -6.27 7.67 -0.63
C PRO A 145 -6.81 7.15 -1.95
N ALA A 146 -5.96 6.79 -2.92
CA ALA A 146 -6.39 6.39 -4.26
C ALA A 146 -7.42 7.37 -4.85
N PHE A 147 -8.66 6.94 -5.04
CA PHE A 147 -9.73 7.74 -5.65
C PHE A 147 -10.65 8.45 -4.64
N LEU A 148 -10.36 8.38 -3.34
CA LEU A 148 -11.22 8.97 -2.32
C LEU A 148 -11.31 10.49 -2.45
N ASP A 149 -12.54 10.99 -2.46
CA ASP A 149 -12.88 12.40 -2.40
C ASP A 149 -14.32 12.54 -1.84
N PRO A 150 -14.54 13.21 -0.70
CA PRO A 150 -13.53 13.84 0.16
C PRO A 150 -12.69 12.83 0.95
N LEU A 151 -11.52 13.28 1.41
CA LEU A 151 -10.67 12.48 2.29
C LEU A 151 -11.32 12.31 3.67
N PRO A 152 -11.49 11.08 4.18
CA PRO A 152 -12.05 10.85 5.50
C PRO A 152 -11.11 11.38 6.61
N PRO A 153 -11.66 11.66 7.81
CA PRO A 153 -10.85 11.98 8.98
C PRO A 153 -10.21 10.71 9.58
N GLY A 154 -9.31 10.89 10.56
CA GLY A 154 -8.72 9.81 11.36
C GLY A 154 -7.25 9.54 11.06
N ALA A 155 -6.79 9.76 9.83
CA ALA A 155 -5.37 9.64 9.52
C ALA A 155 -4.54 10.83 10.03
N ASN A 156 -3.31 10.57 10.48
CA ASN A 156 -2.30 11.58 10.77
C ASN A 156 -1.18 11.60 9.72
N ALA A 157 -1.18 10.64 8.79
CA ALA A 157 -0.27 10.59 7.66
C ALA A 157 -1.04 10.37 6.36
N ILE A 158 -0.58 10.98 5.27
CA ILE A 158 -1.12 10.78 3.92
C ILE A 158 0.03 10.54 2.94
N LEU A 159 -0.13 9.49 2.12
CA LEU A 159 0.82 9.14 1.07
C LEU A 159 0.08 9.11 -0.26
N VAL A 160 0.52 9.95 -1.20
CA VAL A 160 -0.09 10.12 -2.52
C VAL A 160 0.97 10.09 -3.61
N ASP A 161 0.58 9.78 -4.84
CA ASP A 161 1.39 10.08 -6.00
C ASP A 161 1.16 11.52 -6.50
N ASP A 162 1.92 11.95 -7.50
CA ASP A 162 1.84 13.31 -8.06
C ASP A 162 0.50 13.59 -8.76
N VAL A 163 -0.14 12.56 -9.32
CA VAL A 163 -1.46 12.68 -9.95
C VAL A 163 -2.55 12.86 -8.89
N GLU A 164 -2.51 12.03 -7.85
CA GLU A 164 -3.42 12.13 -6.70
C GLU A 164 -3.25 13.46 -5.97
N ALA A 165 -1.99 13.87 -5.71
CA ALA A 165 -1.65 15.13 -5.07
C ALA A 165 -2.25 16.32 -5.86
N ARG A 166 -2.09 16.31 -7.18
CA ARG A 166 -2.68 17.35 -8.05
C ARG A 166 -4.20 17.32 -8.04
N ARG A 167 -4.81 16.13 -8.05
CA ARG A 167 -6.28 15.98 -7.98
C ARG A 167 -6.83 16.54 -6.67
N ILE A 168 -6.16 16.27 -5.54
CA ILE A 168 -6.63 16.68 -4.21
C ILE A 168 -6.39 18.17 -3.95
N THR A 169 -5.24 18.71 -4.38
CA THR A 169 -4.81 20.07 -3.99
C THR A 169 -4.81 21.07 -5.15
N GLY A 170 -4.80 20.62 -6.38
CA GLY A 170 -4.62 21.48 -7.57
C GLY A 170 -3.17 21.95 -7.78
N ALA A 171 -2.22 21.57 -6.92
CA ALA A 171 -0.87 22.10 -6.85
C ALA A 171 0.20 21.12 -7.39
N ALA A 172 1.41 21.63 -7.62
CA ALA A 172 2.60 20.84 -7.90
C ALA A 172 3.08 20.09 -6.64
N PRO A 173 3.89 19.02 -6.78
CA PRO A 173 4.21 18.11 -5.67
C PRO A 173 4.72 18.78 -4.38
N GLU A 174 5.63 19.73 -4.48
CA GLU A 174 6.18 20.42 -3.30
C GLU A 174 5.14 21.28 -2.58
N GLU A 175 4.33 21.99 -3.34
CA GLU A 175 3.23 22.81 -2.80
C GLU A 175 2.10 21.90 -2.29
N ALA A 176 1.77 20.83 -3.00
CA ALA A 176 0.80 19.84 -2.56
C ALA A 176 1.21 19.21 -1.22
N ALA A 177 2.48 18.86 -1.04
CA ALA A 177 2.98 18.34 0.24
C ALA A 177 2.81 19.37 1.37
N ARG A 178 3.04 20.67 1.12
CA ARG A 178 2.81 21.75 2.11
C ARG A 178 1.32 21.88 2.47
N LEU A 179 0.45 21.96 1.47
CA LEU A 179 -0.99 22.08 1.67
C LEU A 179 -1.58 20.89 2.43
N LEU A 180 -1.15 19.67 2.08
CA LEU A 180 -1.53 18.47 2.82
C LEU A 180 -0.92 18.45 4.23
N GLY A 181 0.29 18.96 4.42
CA GLY A 181 0.97 19.09 5.70
C GLY A 181 0.30 20.06 6.70
N GLU A 182 -0.62 20.92 6.24
CA GLU A 182 -1.47 21.72 7.11
C GLU A 182 -2.55 20.87 7.82
N ARG A 183 -2.91 19.74 7.22
CA ARG A 183 -3.94 18.83 7.74
C ARG A 183 -3.36 17.56 8.36
N PHE A 184 -2.26 17.05 7.82
CA PHE A 184 -1.63 15.81 8.23
C PHE A 184 -0.26 16.10 8.86
N ARG A 185 0.09 15.36 9.90
CA ARG A 185 1.41 15.42 10.50
C ARG A 185 2.52 15.04 9.51
N LEU A 186 2.26 13.97 8.71
CA LEU A 186 3.09 13.55 7.59
C LEU A 186 2.27 13.66 6.30
N ALA A 187 2.78 14.40 5.33
CA ALA A 187 2.24 14.45 3.97
C ALA A 187 3.37 14.12 2.99
N CYS A 188 3.23 13.02 2.25
CA CYS A 188 4.24 12.56 1.30
C CYS A 188 3.67 12.45 -0.11
N VAL A 189 4.40 13.00 -1.08
CA VAL A 189 4.07 12.94 -2.51
C VAL A 189 5.19 12.21 -3.25
N THR A 190 4.90 11.04 -3.81
CA THR A 190 5.83 10.30 -4.67
C THR A 190 5.78 10.81 -6.11
N ARG A 191 6.93 10.76 -6.81
CA ARG A 191 7.11 11.30 -8.17
C ARG A 191 7.80 10.28 -9.09
N GLY A 192 7.55 9.01 -8.84
CA GLY A 192 8.19 7.92 -9.59
C GLY A 192 9.72 8.00 -9.54
N ALA A 193 10.38 8.04 -10.69
CA ALA A 193 11.84 8.12 -10.79
C ALA A 193 12.44 9.42 -10.21
N ASP A 194 11.64 10.48 -10.09
CA ASP A 194 12.07 11.74 -9.47
C ASP A 194 12.03 11.70 -7.93
N GLY A 195 11.70 10.55 -7.35
CA GLY A 195 11.72 10.30 -5.91
C GLY A 195 10.47 10.78 -5.19
N ALA A 196 10.64 11.43 -4.06
CA ALA A 196 9.52 11.88 -3.23
C ALA A 196 9.84 13.22 -2.54
N VAL A 197 8.78 13.94 -2.20
CA VAL A 197 8.80 15.10 -1.32
C VAL A 197 7.82 14.86 -0.17
N ALA A 198 8.21 15.21 1.04
CA ALA A 198 7.33 15.11 2.19
C ALA A 198 7.47 16.29 3.14
N VAL A 199 6.40 16.54 3.87
CA VAL A 199 6.36 17.45 5.02
C VAL A 199 6.06 16.61 6.26
N LEU A 200 6.90 16.73 7.29
CA LEU A 200 6.69 16.15 8.61
C LEU A 200 6.81 17.25 9.66
N ASP A 201 5.77 17.43 10.46
CA ASP A 201 5.71 18.47 11.50
C ASP A 201 6.13 19.86 10.96
N GLY A 202 5.69 20.21 9.74
CA GLY A 202 5.98 21.46 9.06
C GLY A 202 7.34 21.56 8.36
N ARG A 203 8.21 20.55 8.47
CA ARG A 203 9.52 20.51 7.80
C ARG A 203 9.41 19.75 6.49
N LEU A 204 9.87 20.38 5.40
CA LEU A 204 9.89 19.78 4.07
C LEU A 204 11.26 19.17 3.78
N GLU A 205 11.25 17.91 3.33
CA GLU A 205 12.42 17.18 2.83
C GLU A 205 12.11 16.51 1.49
N THR A 206 13.17 16.20 0.74
CA THR A 206 13.09 15.49 -0.54
C THR A 206 14.14 14.41 -0.59
N ALA A 207 13.81 13.28 -1.23
CA ALA A 207 14.79 12.24 -1.56
C ALA A 207 14.58 11.75 -3.00
N ARG A 208 15.64 11.21 -3.59
CA ARG A 208 15.61 10.59 -4.91
C ARG A 208 16.17 9.17 -4.83
N PRO A 209 15.58 8.19 -5.51
CA PRO A 209 16.18 6.87 -5.61
C PRO A 209 17.42 6.92 -6.48
N GLU A 210 18.30 5.93 -6.32
CA GLU A 210 19.28 5.62 -7.35
C GLU A 210 18.55 5.25 -8.65
N PRO A 211 19.06 5.71 -9.80
CA PRO A 211 18.46 5.38 -11.10
C PRO A 211 18.42 3.86 -11.31
N VAL A 212 17.25 3.33 -11.66
CA VAL A 212 17.09 1.92 -12.01
C VAL A 212 16.54 1.80 -13.41
N ASP A 213 16.99 0.78 -14.15
CA ASP A 213 16.43 0.44 -15.44
C ASP A 213 15.06 -0.23 -15.22
N GLY A 214 13.99 0.46 -15.60
CA GLY A 214 12.63 -0.06 -15.51
C GLY A 214 11.59 1.07 -15.49
N ALA A 215 10.45 0.85 -16.11
CA ALA A 215 9.29 1.73 -15.99
C ALA A 215 8.47 1.30 -14.76
N GLY A 216 7.95 2.27 -14.00
CA GLY A 216 7.21 2.08 -12.76
C GLY A 216 6.34 0.83 -12.73
N ARG A 217 6.69 -0.10 -11.86
CA ARG A 217 5.93 -1.34 -11.68
C ARG A 217 4.87 -1.15 -10.61
N VAL A 218 3.78 -1.88 -10.76
CA VAL A 218 2.73 -1.98 -9.74
C VAL A 218 3.35 -2.41 -8.41
N GLY A 219 2.94 -1.76 -7.32
CA GLY A 219 3.45 -2.03 -5.96
C GLY A 219 4.67 -1.20 -5.53
N ALA A 220 5.29 -0.42 -6.42
CA ALA A 220 6.43 0.44 -6.04
C ALA A 220 6.04 1.51 -5.01
N GLY A 221 4.82 2.07 -5.11
CA GLY A 221 4.27 3.00 -4.13
C GLY A 221 4.02 2.34 -2.76
N ASP A 222 3.54 1.09 -2.76
CA ASP A 222 3.30 0.33 -1.53
C ASP A 222 4.62 0.00 -0.82
N ALA A 223 5.64 -0.40 -1.58
CA ALA A 223 6.98 -0.65 -1.08
C ALA A 223 7.63 0.63 -0.51
N PHE A 224 7.48 1.75 -1.23
CA PHE A 224 7.91 3.06 -0.74
C PHE A 224 7.23 3.41 0.59
N ALA A 225 5.90 3.27 0.67
CA ALA A 225 5.12 3.56 1.87
C ALA A 225 5.59 2.70 3.06
N ALA A 226 5.81 1.41 2.84
CA ALA A 226 6.32 0.50 3.85
C ALA A 226 7.71 0.94 4.36
N GLY A 227 8.65 1.22 3.46
CA GLY A 227 10.00 1.66 3.82
C GLY A 227 10.01 2.96 4.61
N LEU A 228 9.28 3.97 4.15
CA LEU A 228 9.14 5.26 4.82
C LEU A 228 8.58 5.10 6.24
N LEU A 229 7.43 4.44 6.36
CA LEU A 229 6.72 4.33 7.64
C LEU A 229 7.48 3.47 8.65
N VAL A 230 8.08 2.35 8.22
CA VAL A 230 8.91 1.50 9.09
C VAL A 230 10.17 2.26 9.56
N ALA A 231 10.81 3.05 8.71
CA ALA A 231 11.95 3.86 9.13
C ALA A 231 11.56 4.90 10.19
N LEU A 232 10.42 5.58 10.01
CA LEU A 232 9.90 6.55 11.00
C LEU A 232 9.58 5.90 12.34
N THR A 233 9.05 4.67 12.39
CA THR A 233 8.82 3.97 13.68
C THR A 233 10.10 3.63 14.41
N ARG A 234 11.22 3.54 13.71
CA ARG A 234 12.56 3.31 14.28
C ARG A 234 13.27 4.60 14.70
N GLY A 235 12.62 5.75 14.53
CA GLY A 235 13.16 7.04 14.91
C GLY A 235 14.09 7.66 13.87
N ALA A 236 14.06 7.17 12.62
CA ALA A 236 14.74 7.84 11.52
C ALA A 236 14.22 9.28 11.35
N ASP A 237 15.08 10.20 10.96
CA ASP A 237 14.61 11.50 10.53
C ASP A 237 13.87 11.41 9.18
N LEU A 238 13.19 12.50 8.77
CA LEU A 238 12.36 12.47 7.57
C LEU A 238 13.17 12.17 6.31
N ARG A 239 14.38 12.67 6.21
CA ARG A 239 15.24 12.46 5.04
C ARG A 239 15.63 10.99 4.93
N ASP A 240 16.16 10.41 6.00
CA ASP A 240 16.56 9.01 6.05
C ASP A 240 15.36 8.08 5.77
N ALA A 241 14.18 8.43 6.31
CA ALA A 241 12.95 7.68 6.06
C ALA A 241 12.50 7.76 4.59
N LEU A 242 12.60 8.92 3.95
CA LEU A 242 12.35 9.07 2.52
C LEU A 242 13.33 8.25 1.67
N GLU A 243 14.61 8.24 2.02
CA GLU A 243 15.64 7.46 1.33
C GLU A 243 15.36 5.95 1.46
N ALA A 244 14.93 5.48 2.64
CA ALA A 244 14.50 4.09 2.84
C ALA A 244 13.28 3.74 1.97
N GLY A 245 12.28 4.62 1.90
CA GLY A 245 11.13 4.47 1.01
C GLY A 245 11.55 4.41 -0.47
N CYS A 246 12.38 5.36 -0.91
CA CYS A 246 12.92 5.40 -2.27
C CYS A 246 13.67 4.11 -2.64
N THR A 247 14.46 3.57 -1.72
CA THR A 247 15.22 2.33 -1.94
C THR A 247 14.31 1.14 -2.18
N LEU A 248 13.27 0.95 -1.35
CA LEU A 248 12.33 -0.16 -1.53
C LEU A 248 11.47 0.01 -2.79
N GLY A 249 10.97 1.23 -3.06
CA GLY A 249 10.24 1.52 -4.28
C GLY A 249 11.06 1.27 -5.55
N ALA A 250 12.34 1.66 -5.56
CA ALA A 250 13.27 1.41 -6.65
C ALA A 250 13.56 -0.08 -6.85
N THR A 251 13.63 -0.87 -5.77
CA THR A 251 13.80 -2.33 -5.82
C THR A 251 12.67 -2.99 -6.59
N VAL A 252 11.41 -2.59 -6.34
CA VAL A 252 10.25 -3.06 -7.11
C VAL A 252 10.32 -2.60 -8.56
N ALA A 253 10.66 -1.33 -8.81
CA ALA A 253 10.77 -0.77 -10.16
C ALA A 253 11.81 -1.51 -10.99
N ALA A 254 12.93 -1.94 -10.39
CA ALA A 254 13.97 -2.76 -11.02
C ALA A 254 13.54 -4.21 -11.34
N GLY A 255 12.37 -4.63 -10.86
CA GLY A 255 11.84 -5.96 -11.16
C GLY A 255 12.16 -7.02 -10.13
N VAL A 256 12.67 -6.66 -9.01
CA VAL A 256 12.75 -7.58 -7.86
C VAL A 256 11.34 -7.72 -7.31
N THR A 257 10.75 -8.89 -7.51
CA THR A 257 9.48 -9.27 -6.86
C THR A 257 9.79 -9.80 -5.48
N SER A 258 9.02 -9.36 -4.54
CA SER A 258 9.05 -9.83 -3.15
C SER A 258 8.63 -11.29 -3.02
#